data_7ed1baf91afb1720fb220d2716ece50a
#
_entry.id   7ed1baf91afb1720fb220d2716ece50a
#
_cell.length_a   1.000
_cell.length_b   1.000
_cell.length_c   1.000
_cell.angle_alpha   90.00
_cell.angle_beta   90.00
_cell.angle_gamma   90.00
#
_symmetry.space_group_name_H-M   'P 1'
#
loop_
_entity.id
_entity.type
_entity.pdbx_description
1 polymer ?
#
loop_
_entity_poly.entity_id
_entity_poly.type
_entity_poly.pdbx_seq_one_letter_code
_entity_poly.pdbx_strand_id
1 'polypeptide(L)'
;GVDDDVRTVLEECRRQEVGPLDCCLVGWNYGGHDGAYPQIFPVEERLGGETELRRTIQRCRELGYRIGLHDNYFDSYTIADSFRWEDVSRTAEQLPALSGVWGGGQSYVVCPRRSVENARRNMRGTKQLGIDGIYFTDVLSVWPLEKCYSPAHPLSRRECALWRKKIFQLSHDTFGGSMSEGGQDWAFPELDRVYDLVDTPEMPAWCDEEIPLYPMVWHGSVLYNTYRGAINSWPGERIYLRNLAFGGLPTIYWHYIFTPSQTAAGGQDPKKDLKFDRKTLTEKVALIRRITDDVRRLEPVRFARIAGYREHSDTLTETIYSNGFRFLANYGGCLLYTSDAA
;
A
#
# COMPACT_ATOMS: atom_id res chain seq x y z
N GLY A 1 -9.70 -22.92 -4.50
CA GLY A 1 -8.63 -22.44 -3.61
C GLY A 1 -8.48 -20.94 -3.70
N VAL A 2 -7.66 -20.32 -2.83
CA VAL A 2 -7.54 -18.85 -2.76
C VAL A 2 -7.09 -18.24 -4.09
N ASP A 3 -6.13 -18.83 -4.77
CA ASP A 3 -5.69 -18.37 -6.10
C ASP A 3 -6.78 -18.46 -7.16
N ASP A 4 -7.68 -19.44 -7.05
CA ASP A 4 -8.87 -19.53 -7.90
C ASP A 4 -9.87 -18.38 -7.60
N ASP A 5 -10.01 -18.00 -6.35
CA ASP A 5 -10.86 -16.88 -5.96
C ASP A 5 -10.28 -15.54 -6.44
N VAL A 6 -8.96 -15.35 -6.41
CA VAL A 6 -8.30 -14.18 -7.01
C VAL A 6 -8.58 -14.10 -8.50
N ARG A 7 -8.41 -15.21 -9.24
CA ARG A 7 -8.73 -15.25 -10.68
C ARG A 7 -10.20 -14.92 -10.94
N THR A 8 -11.11 -15.44 -10.11
CA THR A 8 -12.56 -15.15 -10.21
C THR A 8 -12.86 -13.66 -10.04
N VAL A 9 -12.19 -12.97 -9.09
CA VAL A 9 -12.31 -11.51 -8.92
C VAL A 9 -11.84 -10.78 -10.17
N LEU A 10 -10.66 -11.12 -10.67
CA LEU A 10 -10.07 -10.46 -11.85
C LEU A 10 -10.91 -10.67 -13.10
N GLU A 11 -11.47 -11.86 -13.29
CA GLU A 11 -12.37 -12.16 -14.42
C GLU A 11 -13.67 -11.38 -14.32
N GLU A 12 -14.26 -11.24 -13.14
CA GLU A 12 -15.43 -10.41 -12.92
C GLU A 12 -15.13 -8.92 -13.17
N CYS A 13 -13.97 -8.43 -12.71
CA CYS A 13 -13.51 -7.08 -13.03
C CYS A 13 -13.41 -6.86 -14.55
N ARG A 14 -12.84 -7.82 -15.28
CA ARG A 14 -12.74 -7.75 -16.74
C ARG A 14 -14.11 -7.79 -17.42
N ARG A 15 -15.00 -8.67 -16.95
CA ARG A 15 -16.37 -8.79 -17.45
C ARG A 15 -17.16 -7.47 -17.33
N GLN A 16 -16.94 -6.75 -16.24
CA GLN A 16 -17.57 -5.44 -15.99
C GLN A 16 -16.75 -4.26 -16.54
N GLU A 17 -15.72 -4.52 -17.33
CA GLU A 17 -14.89 -3.47 -17.96
C GLU A 17 -14.26 -2.52 -16.94
N VAL A 18 -13.90 -3.03 -15.76
CA VAL A 18 -13.10 -2.25 -14.81
C VAL A 18 -11.79 -1.87 -15.48
N GLY A 19 -11.43 -0.59 -15.40
CA GLY A 19 -10.24 -0.02 -16.06
C GLY A 19 -8.94 -0.68 -15.64
N PRO A 20 -7.78 -0.17 -16.06
CA PRO A 20 -6.52 -0.81 -15.74
C PRO A 20 -6.37 -0.98 -14.23
N LEU A 21 -5.99 -2.17 -13.79
CA LEU A 21 -5.73 -2.51 -12.40
C LEU A 21 -4.27 -2.88 -12.23
N ASP A 22 -3.71 -2.42 -11.13
CA ASP A 22 -2.43 -2.87 -10.60
C ASP A 22 -2.72 -3.66 -9.33
N CYS A 23 -2.60 -4.98 -9.42
CA CYS A 23 -2.97 -5.91 -8.36
C CYS A 23 -1.76 -6.19 -7.48
N CYS A 24 -1.96 -6.34 -6.18
CA CYS A 24 -0.94 -6.77 -5.25
C CYS A 24 -1.44 -7.97 -4.45
N LEU A 25 -0.72 -9.10 -4.51
CA LEU A 25 -1.03 -10.26 -3.69
C LEU A 25 -0.25 -10.21 -2.39
N VAL A 26 -0.98 -10.36 -1.28
CA VAL A 26 -0.45 -10.38 0.08
C VAL A 26 -0.61 -11.79 0.65
N GLY A 27 0.39 -12.27 1.39
CA GLY A 27 0.35 -13.58 2.02
C GLY A 27 0.69 -14.76 1.11
N TRP A 28 1.21 -14.50 -0.08
CA TRP A 28 1.66 -15.51 -1.04
C TRP A 28 2.90 -16.30 -0.60
N ASN A 29 3.69 -15.68 0.30
CA ASN A 29 4.98 -16.14 0.80
C ASN A 29 4.85 -17.21 1.86
N TYR A 30 5.93 -17.93 2.13
CA TYR A 30 6.04 -18.95 3.17
C TYR A 30 5.53 -18.43 4.53
N GLY A 31 4.64 -19.19 5.14
CA GLY A 31 3.97 -18.79 6.39
C GLY A 31 2.87 -17.75 6.24
N GLY A 32 2.66 -17.22 5.04
CA GLY A 32 1.67 -16.17 4.78
C GLY A 32 2.13 -14.77 5.17
N HIS A 33 1.18 -13.84 5.18
CA HIS A 33 1.43 -12.45 5.59
C HIS A 33 1.93 -12.39 7.04
N ASP A 34 3.05 -11.72 7.26
CA ASP A 34 3.72 -11.62 8.55
C ASP A 34 4.04 -12.96 9.22
N GLY A 35 4.18 -14.01 8.42
CA GLY A 35 4.35 -15.36 8.95
C GLY A 35 5.79 -15.71 9.31
N ALA A 36 6.72 -15.60 8.38
CA ALA A 36 8.07 -16.13 8.55
C ALA A 36 9.17 -15.25 7.89
N TYR A 37 8.99 -13.93 7.80
CA TYR A 37 10.05 -13.08 7.26
C TYR A 37 11.35 -13.21 8.06
N PRO A 38 12.53 -13.12 7.41
CA PRO A 38 12.78 -12.79 6.00
C PRO A 38 12.70 -13.99 5.03
N GLN A 39 12.19 -15.13 5.45
CA GLN A 39 11.95 -16.29 4.59
C GLN A 39 10.64 -16.12 3.83
N ILE A 40 10.70 -16.06 2.49
CA ILE A 40 9.50 -15.93 1.66
C ILE A 40 9.25 -17.14 0.76
N PHE A 41 10.24 -18.00 0.59
CA PHE A 41 10.13 -19.24 -0.17
C PHE A 41 10.24 -20.46 0.75
N PRO A 42 9.58 -21.58 0.36
CA PRO A 42 8.71 -21.78 -0.81
C PRO A 42 7.43 -20.93 -0.75
N VAL A 43 6.75 -20.75 -1.89
CA VAL A 43 5.42 -20.14 -1.96
C VAL A 43 4.45 -20.90 -1.05
N GLU A 44 3.51 -20.21 -0.43
CA GLU A 44 2.59 -20.79 0.57
C GLU A 44 1.70 -21.90 -0.03
N GLU A 45 1.92 -23.12 0.37
CA GLU A 45 1.23 -24.31 -0.15
C GLU A 45 -0.27 -24.33 0.16
N ARG A 46 -0.68 -23.72 1.28
CA ARG A 46 -2.11 -23.63 1.65
C ARG A 46 -2.92 -22.78 0.67
N LEU A 47 -2.25 -21.90 -0.08
CA LEU A 47 -2.86 -21.06 -1.10
C LEU A 47 -2.82 -21.71 -2.50
N GLY A 48 -2.08 -22.81 -2.67
CA GLY A 48 -1.94 -23.53 -3.92
C GLY A 48 -0.50 -23.65 -4.41
N GLY A 49 0.46 -23.08 -3.68
CA GLY A 49 1.88 -23.14 -3.97
C GLY A 49 2.28 -22.37 -5.24
N GLU A 50 3.52 -22.56 -5.66
CA GLU A 50 4.09 -21.80 -6.79
C GLU A 50 3.34 -22.03 -8.11
N THR A 51 2.83 -23.24 -8.34
CA THR A 51 2.12 -23.58 -9.59
C THR A 51 0.86 -22.73 -9.75
N GLU A 52 0.03 -22.62 -8.72
CA GLU A 52 -1.19 -21.84 -8.78
C GLU A 52 -0.90 -20.33 -8.77
N LEU A 53 0.12 -19.89 -8.04
CA LEU A 53 0.56 -18.49 -8.10
C LEU A 53 0.97 -18.09 -9.53
N ARG A 54 1.76 -18.90 -10.20
CA ARG A 54 2.16 -18.66 -11.61
C ARG A 54 0.97 -18.63 -12.56
N ARG A 55 -0.02 -19.50 -12.37
CA ARG A 55 -1.28 -19.47 -13.15
C ARG A 55 -2.05 -18.18 -12.92
N THR A 56 -2.12 -17.71 -11.68
CA THR A 56 -2.78 -16.46 -11.32
C THR A 56 -2.07 -15.25 -11.94
N ILE A 57 -0.74 -15.22 -11.90
CA ILE A 57 0.07 -14.17 -12.55
C ILE A 57 -0.18 -14.16 -14.06
N GLN A 58 -0.14 -15.32 -14.70
CA GLN A 58 -0.40 -15.45 -16.13
C GLN A 58 -1.82 -14.99 -16.48
N ARG A 59 -2.82 -15.44 -15.72
CA ARG A 59 -4.23 -15.06 -15.94
C ARG A 59 -4.47 -13.57 -15.79
N CYS A 60 -3.88 -12.94 -14.79
CA CYS A 60 -3.94 -11.50 -14.57
C CYS A 60 -3.45 -10.73 -15.82
N ARG A 61 -2.32 -11.15 -16.38
CA ARG A 61 -1.73 -10.58 -17.60
C ARG A 61 -2.62 -10.79 -18.84
N GLU A 62 -3.20 -11.98 -19.02
CA GLU A 62 -4.13 -12.28 -20.11
C GLU A 62 -5.37 -11.39 -20.06
N LEU A 63 -5.82 -11.00 -18.88
CA LEU A 63 -6.93 -10.07 -18.67
C LEU A 63 -6.54 -8.60 -18.90
N GLY A 64 -5.27 -8.31 -19.17
CA GLY A 64 -4.76 -6.95 -19.39
C GLY A 64 -4.49 -6.18 -18.10
N TYR A 65 -4.37 -6.86 -16.97
CA TYR A 65 -4.02 -6.30 -15.68
C TYR A 65 -2.56 -6.59 -15.33
N ARG A 66 -1.99 -5.86 -14.38
CA ARG A 66 -0.66 -6.10 -13.84
C ARG A 66 -0.76 -6.65 -12.43
N ILE A 67 0.23 -7.44 -12.04
CA ILE A 67 0.29 -8.07 -10.74
C ILE A 67 1.67 -7.96 -10.12
N GLY A 68 1.71 -7.41 -8.92
CA GLY A 68 2.86 -7.36 -8.04
C GLY A 68 2.62 -8.21 -6.79
N LEU A 69 3.64 -8.32 -5.98
CA LEU A 69 3.62 -9.08 -4.74
C LEU A 69 4.06 -8.20 -3.58
N HIS A 70 3.51 -8.51 -2.40
CA HIS A 70 3.85 -7.87 -1.13
C HIS A 70 4.98 -8.64 -0.44
N ASP A 71 5.92 -7.90 0.15
CA ASP A 71 7.00 -8.45 0.96
C ASP A 71 7.34 -7.50 2.11
N ASN A 72 8.08 -7.98 3.10
CA ASN A 72 8.49 -7.21 4.26
C ASN A 72 10.00 -7.37 4.50
N TYR A 73 10.71 -6.25 4.59
CA TYR A 73 12.15 -6.18 4.85
C TYR A 73 12.48 -5.46 6.16
N PHE A 74 11.47 -5.25 6.98
CA PHE A 74 11.58 -4.61 8.28
C PHE A 74 11.51 -5.63 9.41
N ASP A 75 10.52 -6.53 9.35
CA ASP A 75 10.27 -7.53 10.37
C ASP A 75 11.04 -8.84 10.14
N SER A 76 11.44 -9.48 11.22
CA SER A 76 11.97 -10.84 11.21
C SER A 76 11.41 -11.68 12.36
N TYR A 77 11.22 -12.96 12.10
CA TYR A 77 10.59 -13.91 13.03
C TYR A 77 11.52 -15.07 13.31
N THR A 78 11.63 -15.46 14.58
CA THR A 78 12.52 -16.56 15.00
C THR A 78 12.13 -17.92 14.45
N ILE A 79 10.90 -18.07 13.95
CA ILE A 79 10.42 -19.30 13.32
C ILE A 79 10.92 -19.48 11.86
N ALA A 80 11.52 -18.43 11.27
CA ALA A 80 12.08 -18.51 9.92
C ALA A 80 13.44 -19.24 9.93
N ASP A 81 13.63 -20.17 9.00
CA ASP A 81 14.93 -20.86 8.86
C ASP A 81 16.08 -19.89 8.53
N SER A 82 15.73 -18.79 7.85
CA SER A 82 16.67 -17.72 7.49
C SER A 82 16.86 -16.66 8.55
N PHE A 83 16.19 -16.76 9.71
CA PHE A 83 16.39 -15.82 10.82
C PHE A 83 17.83 -15.86 11.36
N ARG A 84 18.38 -14.68 11.63
CA ARG A 84 19.72 -14.53 12.22
C ARG A 84 19.70 -13.40 13.26
N TRP A 85 20.11 -13.70 14.49
CA TRP A 85 20.25 -12.68 15.55
C TRP A 85 21.25 -11.59 15.18
N GLU A 86 22.24 -11.91 14.34
CA GLU A 86 23.25 -10.99 13.85
C GLU A 86 22.67 -9.94 12.89
N ASP A 87 21.50 -10.17 12.33
CA ASP A 87 20.84 -9.24 11.41
C ASP A 87 19.90 -8.28 12.14
N VAL A 88 19.55 -8.58 13.40
CA VAL A 88 18.61 -7.78 14.19
C VAL A 88 19.26 -6.48 14.65
N SER A 89 18.57 -5.37 14.51
CA SER A 89 18.95 -4.07 15.05
C SER A 89 19.09 -4.11 16.57
N ARG A 90 20.02 -3.32 17.11
CA ARG A 90 20.25 -3.22 18.55
C ARG A 90 19.89 -1.85 19.08
N THR A 91 19.26 -1.82 20.26
CA THR A 91 19.05 -0.60 21.05
C THR A 91 20.37 -0.09 21.64
N ALA A 92 20.36 1.09 22.27
CA ALA A 92 21.54 1.63 22.94
C ALA A 92 22.03 0.70 24.07
N GLU A 93 21.13 -0.03 24.69
CA GLU A 93 21.41 -1.02 25.77
C GLU A 93 21.85 -2.38 25.21
N GLN A 94 22.10 -2.48 23.89
CA GLN A 94 22.47 -3.71 23.18
C GLN A 94 21.38 -4.80 23.18
N LEU A 95 20.14 -4.45 23.49
CA LEU A 95 19.02 -5.37 23.40
C LEU A 95 18.53 -5.48 21.94
N PRO A 96 17.95 -6.62 21.52
CA PRO A 96 17.28 -6.72 20.23
C PRO A 96 16.17 -5.68 20.10
N ALA A 97 16.13 -4.94 18.98
CA ALA A 97 15.03 -4.03 18.69
C ALA A 97 13.76 -4.82 18.38
N LEU A 98 12.73 -4.60 19.19
CA LEU A 98 11.42 -5.22 19.01
C LEU A 98 10.58 -4.41 18.03
N SER A 99 9.77 -5.11 17.24
CA SER A 99 8.68 -4.56 16.45
C SER A 99 7.33 -4.97 17.07
N GLY A 100 6.39 -5.46 16.26
CA GLY A 100 5.06 -5.88 16.72
C GLY A 100 4.94 -7.37 17.02
N VAL A 101 3.74 -7.78 17.38
CA VAL A 101 3.35 -9.19 17.46
C VAL A 101 2.34 -9.45 16.34
N TRP A 102 2.75 -10.24 15.36
CA TRP A 102 1.99 -10.50 14.15
C TRP A 102 1.81 -12.00 13.91
N GLY A 103 1.55 -12.40 12.68
CA GLY A 103 1.30 -13.79 12.31
C GLY A 103 2.38 -14.79 12.73
N GLY A 104 3.64 -14.40 12.66
CA GLY A 104 4.80 -15.20 13.09
C GLY A 104 5.16 -15.10 14.57
N GLY A 105 4.36 -14.38 15.36
CA GLY A 105 4.63 -14.10 16.77
C GLY A 105 5.38 -12.76 16.97
N GLN A 106 6.22 -12.69 18.00
CA GLN A 106 7.05 -11.49 18.24
C GLN A 106 8.02 -11.29 17.09
N SER A 107 7.94 -10.14 16.43
CA SER A 107 8.89 -9.73 15.40
C SER A 107 10.01 -8.86 15.94
N TYR A 108 11.14 -8.89 15.23
CA TYR A 108 12.34 -8.13 15.53
C TYR A 108 12.71 -7.29 14.32
N VAL A 109 13.16 -6.06 14.57
CA VAL A 109 13.57 -5.13 13.50
C VAL A 109 14.88 -5.59 12.88
N VAL A 110 14.86 -5.89 11.58
CA VAL A 110 16.09 -6.18 10.83
C VAL A 110 16.84 -4.87 10.58
N CYS A 111 18.14 -4.86 10.84
CA CYS A 111 18.96 -3.72 10.51
C CYS A 111 18.89 -3.43 8.99
N PRO A 112 18.54 -2.20 8.55
CA PRO A 112 18.37 -1.90 7.14
C PRO A 112 19.58 -2.26 6.25
N ARG A 113 20.79 -2.19 6.80
CA ARG A 113 22.00 -2.64 6.11
C ARG A 113 21.98 -4.14 5.79
N ARG A 114 21.43 -4.95 6.68
CA ARG A 114 21.27 -6.41 6.52
C ARG A 114 20.05 -6.75 5.67
N SER A 115 18.99 -5.95 5.80
CA SER A 115 17.77 -6.09 5.00
C SER A 115 18.04 -6.01 3.49
N VAL A 116 18.98 -5.19 3.05
CA VAL A 116 19.35 -5.11 1.61
C VAL A 116 19.83 -6.45 1.07
N GLU A 117 20.52 -7.25 1.86
CA GLU A 117 20.98 -8.61 1.44
C GLU A 117 19.78 -9.56 1.30
N ASN A 118 18.84 -9.49 2.25
CA ASN A 118 17.57 -10.23 2.16
C ASN A 118 16.78 -9.81 0.92
N ALA A 119 16.65 -8.50 0.67
CA ALA A 119 15.95 -7.96 -0.48
C ALA A 119 16.55 -8.46 -1.81
N ARG A 120 17.87 -8.42 -1.97
CA ARG A 120 18.54 -8.92 -3.17
C ARG A 120 18.26 -10.40 -3.44
N ARG A 121 18.30 -11.22 -2.39
CA ARG A 121 18.00 -12.66 -2.51
C ARG A 121 16.55 -12.88 -2.87
N ASN A 122 15.64 -12.29 -2.12
CA ASN A 122 14.21 -12.49 -2.23
C ASN A 122 13.67 -11.95 -3.57
N MET A 123 13.98 -10.72 -3.93
CA MET A 123 13.52 -10.11 -5.18
C MET A 123 14.01 -10.85 -6.42
N ARG A 124 15.21 -11.48 -6.37
CA ARG A 124 15.69 -12.35 -7.45
C ARG A 124 14.78 -13.55 -7.66
N GLY A 125 14.38 -14.22 -6.58
CA GLY A 125 13.43 -15.35 -6.63
C GLY A 125 12.05 -14.90 -7.10
N THR A 126 11.55 -13.79 -6.54
CA THR A 126 10.24 -13.23 -6.88
C THR A 126 10.17 -12.82 -8.36
N LYS A 127 11.24 -12.26 -8.92
CA LYS A 127 11.31 -11.95 -10.37
C LYS A 127 11.07 -13.18 -11.25
N GLN A 128 11.55 -14.33 -10.82
CA GLN A 128 11.38 -15.59 -11.58
C GLN A 128 9.93 -16.08 -11.60
N LEU A 129 9.07 -15.60 -10.68
CA LEU A 129 7.63 -15.90 -10.71
C LEU A 129 6.92 -15.23 -11.89
N GLY A 130 7.51 -14.18 -12.47
CA GLY A 130 7.01 -13.53 -13.68
C GLY A 130 6.06 -12.36 -13.42
N ILE A 131 6.07 -11.75 -12.23
CA ILE A 131 5.28 -10.55 -11.94
C ILE A 131 5.69 -9.37 -12.83
N ASP A 132 4.74 -8.50 -13.10
CA ASP A 132 4.88 -7.32 -13.98
C ASP A 132 4.24 -6.04 -13.38
N GLY A 133 3.68 -6.13 -12.17
CA GLY A 133 3.17 -5.01 -11.40
C GLY A 133 4.20 -4.42 -10.43
N ILE A 134 3.78 -3.38 -9.71
CA ILE A 134 4.61 -2.72 -8.70
C ILE A 134 4.84 -3.66 -7.52
N TYR A 135 6.09 -3.78 -7.11
CA TYR A 135 6.47 -4.55 -5.92
C TYR A 135 6.25 -3.74 -4.66
N PHE A 136 5.53 -4.31 -3.70
CA PHE A 136 5.17 -3.64 -2.47
C PHE A 136 6.08 -4.09 -1.31
N THR A 137 6.80 -3.13 -0.73
CA THR A 137 7.60 -3.35 0.48
C THR A 137 6.89 -2.73 1.68
N ASP A 138 6.49 -3.59 2.60
CA ASP A 138 5.70 -3.20 3.77
C ASP A 138 6.49 -2.29 4.73
N VAL A 139 5.82 -1.39 5.40
CA VAL A 139 6.21 -0.46 6.48
C VAL A 139 7.52 0.33 6.32
N LEU A 140 8.34 0.09 5.31
CA LEU A 140 9.67 0.71 5.20
C LEU A 140 9.64 2.23 5.12
N SER A 141 8.61 2.83 4.51
CA SER A 141 8.48 4.28 4.34
C SER A 141 7.65 4.95 5.43
N VAL A 142 6.92 4.22 6.25
CA VAL A 142 6.11 4.77 7.35
C VAL A 142 6.78 4.64 8.70
N TRP A 143 7.52 3.55 8.92
CA TRP A 143 8.18 3.35 10.21
C TRP A 143 9.29 4.37 10.45
N PRO A 144 9.38 4.97 11.65
CA PRO A 144 10.40 5.97 11.96
C PRO A 144 11.83 5.50 11.63
N LEU A 145 12.68 6.44 11.26
CA LEU A 145 14.11 6.17 11.09
C LEU A 145 14.77 5.96 12.44
N GLU A 146 15.39 4.80 12.62
CA GLU A 146 15.99 4.39 13.87
C GLU A 146 17.52 4.30 13.76
N LYS A 147 18.18 4.39 14.92
CA LYS A 147 19.58 4.06 15.05
C LYS A 147 19.73 2.56 15.30
N CYS A 148 20.78 1.97 14.76
CA CYS A 148 21.22 0.65 15.17
C CYS A 148 22.54 0.77 15.93
N TYR A 149 22.59 0.23 17.14
CA TYR A 149 23.78 0.26 17.99
C TYR A 149 24.59 -1.05 17.97
N SER A 150 24.28 -1.95 17.03
CA SER A 150 25.09 -3.16 16.83
C SER A 150 26.53 -2.82 16.50
N PRO A 151 27.54 -3.37 17.17
CA PRO A 151 28.93 -3.14 16.82
C PRO A 151 29.30 -3.61 15.39
N ALA A 152 28.59 -4.62 14.88
CA ALA A 152 28.84 -5.18 13.55
C ALA A 152 28.24 -4.35 12.39
N HIS A 153 27.16 -3.62 12.66
CA HIS A 153 26.45 -2.82 11.66
C HIS A 153 25.78 -1.60 12.28
N PRO A 154 26.56 -0.69 12.88
CA PRO A 154 26.02 0.52 13.47
C PRO A 154 25.43 1.42 12.40
N LEU A 155 24.29 2.07 12.70
CA LEU A 155 23.64 3.03 11.80
C LEU A 155 23.12 4.24 12.57
N SER A 156 23.36 5.40 12.01
CA SER A 156 22.63 6.62 12.33
C SER A 156 21.24 6.61 11.63
N ARG A 157 20.33 7.51 12.03
CA ARG A 157 19.04 7.69 11.33
C ARG A 157 19.23 8.02 9.84
N ARG A 158 20.20 8.86 9.50
CA ARG A 158 20.51 9.18 8.12
C ARG A 158 20.94 7.95 7.31
N GLU A 159 21.79 7.13 7.88
CA GLU A 159 22.21 5.87 7.25
C GLU A 159 21.07 4.87 7.15
N CYS A 160 20.17 4.82 8.14
CA CYS A 160 18.95 4.03 8.08
C CYS A 160 18.13 4.40 6.83
N ALA A 161 17.87 5.70 6.61
CA ALA A 161 17.19 6.16 5.39
C ALA A 161 17.93 5.74 4.12
N LEU A 162 19.25 5.93 4.05
CA LEU A 162 20.05 5.55 2.88
C LEU A 162 19.99 4.05 2.57
N TRP A 163 19.97 3.19 3.60
CA TRP A 163 19.87 1.75 3.38
C TRP A 163 18.45 1.31 3.02
N ARG A 164 17.41 1.91 3.60
CA ARG A 164 16.02 1.65 3.17
C ARG A 164 15.79 2.10 1.72
N LYS A 165 16.32 3.24 1.30
CA LYS A 165 16.28 3.70 -0.09
C LYS A 165 16.89 2.69 -1.07
N LYS A 166 17.97 2.01 -0.69
CA LYS A 166 18.55 0.94 -1.53
C LYS A 166 17.59 -0.22 -1.78
N ILE A 167 16.69 -0.52 -0.84
CA ILE A 167 15.67 -1.55 -1.04
C ILE A 167 14.64 -1.07 -2.07
N PHE A 168 14.21 0.20 -2.00
CA PHE A 168 13.32 0.78 -3.02
C PHE A 168 13.97 0.81 -4.40
N GLN A 169 15.24 1.20 -4.49
CA GLN A 169 16.01 1.19 -5.73
C GLN A 169 16.12 -0.23 -6.31
N LEU A 170 16.40 -1.24 -5.48
CA LEU A 170 16.42 -2.64 -5.90
C LEU A 170 15.04 -3.10 -6.42
N SER A 171 13.96 -2.68 -5.79
CA SER A 171 12.59 -2.94 -6.26
C SER A 171 12.38 -2.31 -7.65
N HIS A 172 12.70 -1.04 -7.80
CA HIS A 172 12.59 -0.33 -9.06
C HIS A 172 13.43 -0.98 -10.17
N ASP A 173 14.69 -1.28 -9.91
CA ASP A 173 15.61 -1.90 -10.88
C ASP A 173 15.15 -3.31 -11.27
N THR A 174 14.52 -4.04 -10.35
CA THR A 174 14.10 -5.43 -10.58
C THR A 174 12.74 -5.51 -11.28
N PHE A 175 11.78 -4.70 -10.87
CA PHE A 175 10.38 -4.82 -11.28
C PHE A 175 9.87 -3.62 -12.09
N GLY A 176 10.63 -2.55 -12.20
CA GLY A 176 10.23 -1.33 -12.90
C GLY A 176 9.37 -0.38 -12.06
N GLY A 177 9.23 -0.64 -10.76
CA GLY A 177 8.50 0.22 -9.84
C GLY A 177 8.67 -0.20 -8.38
N SER A 178 8.47 0.76 -7.48
CA SER A 178 8.57 0.58 -6.04
C SER A 178 7.38 1.18 -5.32
N MET A 179 6.83 0.43 -4.38
CA MET A 179 5.70 0.84 -3.54
C MET A 179 5.98 0.49 -2.09
N SER A 180 5.51 1.32 -1.16
CA SER A 180 5.58 1.03 0.27
C SER A 180 4.35 1.55 1.01
N GLU A 181 4.15 1.08 2.23
CA GLU A 181 3.10 1.53 3.12
C GLU A 181 3.47 2.89 3.74
N GLY A 182 2.52 3.83 3.75
CA GLY A 182 2.69 5.17 4.27
C GLY A 182 3.77 5.96 3.53
N GLY A 183 4.03 7.17 3.97
CA GLY A 183 5.03 7.98 3.31
C GLY A 183 5.66 9.01 4.23
N GLN A 184 6.99 9.07 4.19
CA GLN A 184 7.77 10.16 4.75
C GLN A 184 8.59 10.78 3.62
N ASP A 185 8.85 12.06 3.72
CA ASP A 185 9.52 12.88 2.70
C ASP A 185 10.85 12.30 2.19
N TRP A 186 11.63 11.69 3.08
CA TRP A 186 12.90 11.06 2.73
C TRP A 186 12.75 9.88 1.75
N ALA A 187 11.59 9.20 1.73
CA ALA A 187 11.33 8.00 0.93
C ALA A 187 10.75 8.31 -0.46
N PHE A 188 9.95 9.37 -0.58
CA PHE A 188 9.21 9.69 -1.82
C PHE A 188 10.06 9.77 -3.10
N PRO A 189 11.29 10.27 -3.11
CA PRO A 189 12.10 10.28 -4.32
C PRO A 189 12.40 8.89 -4.90
N GLU A 190 12.26 7.83 -4.11
CA GLU A 190 12.54 6.44 -4.49
C GLU A 190 11.26 5.60 -4.68
N LEU A 191 10.08 6.21 -4.54
CA LEU A 191 8.80 5.51 -4.60
C LEU A 191 7.98 5.99 -5.80
N ASP A 192 7.39 5.05 -6.52
CA ASP A 192 6.39 5.33 -7.57
C ASP A 192 4.98 5.41 -6.98
N ARG A 193 4.72 4.65 -5.92
CA ARG A 193 3.44 4.63 -5.24
C ARG A 193 3.60 4.49 -3.72
N VAL A 194 2.73 5.17 -3.01
CA VAL A 194 2.56 5.06 -1.56
C VAL A 194 1.15 4.53 -1.27
N TYR A 195 1.07 3.46 -0.48
CA TYR A 195 -0.18 3.00 0.09
C TYR A 195 -0.41 3.75 1.40
N ASP A 196 -1.58 4.37 1.56
CA ASP A 196 -1.94 5.19 2.71
C ASP A 196 -0.98 6.37 2.95
N LEU A 197 -1.03 7.37 2.06
CA LEU A 197 -0.51 8.67 2.45
C LEU A 197 -1.35 9.15 3.63
N VAL A 198 -0.75 9.18 4.83
CA VAL A 198 -1.46 9.53 6.06
C VAL A 198 -1.88 10.99 5.99
N ASP A 199 -3.09 11.18 5.51
CA ASP A 199 -3.82 12.42 5.55
C ASP A 199 -4.87 12.25 6.64
N THR A 200 -4.64 12.82 7.82
CA THR A 200 -5.57 12.68 8.94
C THR A 200 -6.67 13.71 8.79
N PRO A 201 -7.91 13.30 8.48
CA PRO A 201 -9.04 14.23 8.39
C PRO A 201 -9.47 14.78 9.76
N GLU A 202 -8.90 14.30 10.84
CA GLU A 202 -9.18 14.76 12.19
C GLU A 202 -8.05 15.65 12.68
N MET A 203 -8.29 16.95 12.63
CA MET A 203 -7.36 17.91 13.22
C MET A 203 -7.31 17.73 14.74
N PRO A 204 -6.12 17.73 15.34
CA PRO A 204 -5.99 17.84 16.78
C PRO A 204 -6.69 19.10 17.28
N ALA A 205 -7.27 19.04 18.47
CA ALA A 205 -8.05 20.15 19.07
C ALA A 205 -7.27 21.49 19.24
N TRP A 206 -5.95 21.45 19.03
CA TRP A 206 -5.06 22.64 19.07
C TRP A 206 -4.67 23.18 17.69
N CYS A 207 -5.25 22.63 16.61
CA CYS A 207 -5.04 23.13 15.25
C CYS A 207 -6.28 23.88 14.79
N ASP A 208 -6.10 25.07 14.22
CA ASP A 208 -7.19 25.90 13.71
C ASP A 208 -7.47 25.63 12.23
N GLU A 209 -6.47 25.20 11.48
CA GLU A 209 -6.55 24.98 10.04
C GLU A 209 -5.69 23.80 9.61
N GLU A 210 -6.19 23.05 8.64
CA GLU A 210 -5.45 21.96 8.01
C GLU A 210 -4.78 22.43 6.72
N ILE A 211 -3.49 22.17 6.60
CA ILE A 211 -2.77 22.35 5.34
C ILE A 211 -2.51 20.96 4.75
N PRO A 212 -3.08 20.62 3.58
CA PRO A 212 -2.86 19.32 2.92
C PRO A 212 -1.45 19.27 2.28
N LEU A 213 -0.43 19.35 3.13
CA LEU A 213 0.96 19.56 2.73
C LEU A 213 1.49 18.46 1.82
N TYR A 214 1.23 17.19 2.17
CA TYR A 214 1.73 16.07 1.38
C TYR A 214 1.15 16.03 -0.04
N PRO A 215 -0.18 16.11 -0.24
CA PRO A 215 -0.73 16.23 -1.58
C PRO A 215 -0.18 17.43 -2.36
N MET A 216 -0.07 18.60 -1.72
CA MET A 216 0.42 19.82 -2.39
C MET A 216 1.87 19.69 -2.86
N VAL A 217 2.71 18.97 -2.12
CA VAL A 217 4.14 18.81 -2.46
C VAL A 217 4.35 17.67 -3.44
N TRP A 218 3.68 16.54 -3.25
CA TRP A 218 4.02 15.29 -3.91
C TRP A 218 3.07 14.86 -5.04
N HIS A 219 1.88 15.48 -5.15
CA HIS A 219 0.98 15.16 -6.27
C HIS A 219 1.65 15.46 -7.61
N GLY A 220 1.48 14.53 -8.54
CA GLY A 220 2.15 14.57 -9.84
C GLY A 220 3.54 13.92 -9.87
N SER A 221 4.12 13.61 -8.71
CA SER A 221 5.44 12.95 -8.60
C SER A 221 5.36 11.52 -8.08
N VAL A 222 4.42 11.23 -7.19
CA VAL A 222 4.19 9.92 -6.59
C VAL A 222 2.70 9.62 -6.62
N LEU A 223 2.33 8.38 -6.93
CA LEU A 223 0.94 7.92 -6.84
C LEU A 223 0.59 7.57 -5.40
N TYR A 224 -0.61 7.90 -4.94
CA TYR A 224 -1.03 7.66 -3.57
C TYR A 224 -2.56 7.56 -3.43
N ASN A 225 -3.02 7.09 -2.28
CA ASN A 225 -4.35 7.30 -1.74
C ASN A 225 -4.25 8.13 -0.45
N THR A 226 -5.26 8.95 -0.16
CA THR A 226 -5.24 9.89 0.98
C THR A 226 -5.96 9.38 2.22
N TYR A 227 -6.36 8.12 2.25
CA TYR A 227 -7.09 7.52 3.37
C TYR A 227 -6.52 6.15 3.71
N ARG A 228 -6.64 5.77 4.96
CA ARG A 228 -6.25 4.46 5.42
C ARG A 228 -7.37 3.46 5.20
N GLY A 229 -7.06 2.39 4.48
CA GLY A 229 -7.99 1.29 4.22
C GLY A 229 -8.45 1.18 2.77
N ALA A 230 -9.58 0.54 2.56
CA ALA A 230 -10.08 0.22 1.23
C ALA A 230 -11.37 0.95 0.91
N ILE A 231 -11.48 1.46 -0.31
CA ILE A 231 -12.67 2.21 -0.75
C ILE A 231 -13.91 1.32 -0.81
N ASN A 232 -13.76 0.04 -1.06
CA ASN A 232 -14.86 -0.92 -1.09
C ASN A 232 -15.40 -1.31 0.31
N SER A 233 -14.79 -0.85 1.41
CA SER A 233 -15.39 -0.81 2.73
C SER A 233 -16.19 0.47 2.99
N TRP A 234 -16.23 1.35 2.01
CA TRP A 234 -16.87 2.64 2.00
C TRP A 234 -16.54 3.52 3.23
N PRO A 235 -15.45 4.28 3.15
CA PRO A 235 -15.00 5.12 4.25
C PRO A 235 -15.91 6.36 4.50
N GLY A 236 -16.96 6.53 3.69
CA GLY A 236 -17.85 7.67 3.68
C GLY A 236 -17.55 8.67 2.56
N GLU A 237 -18.58 9.42 2.17
CA GLU A 237 -18.51 10.34 1.03
C GLU A 237 -17.43 11.41 1.21
N ARG A 238 -17.28 11.96 2.41
CA ARG A 238 -16.29 13.01 2.68
C ARG A 238 -14.86 12.52 2.39
N ILE A 239 -14.51 11.34 2.89
CA ILE A 239 -13.18 10.74 2.66
C ILE A 239 -12.99 10.41 1.19
N TYR A 240 -14.01 9.88 0.54
CA TYR A 240 -13.98 9.56 -0.88
C TYR A 240 -13.75 10.80 -1.75
N LEU A 241 -14.56 11.85 -1.55
CA LEU A 241 -14.45 13.10 -2.30
C LEU A 241 -13.10 13.80 -2.04
N ARG A 242 -12.62 13.75 -0.79
CA ARG A 242 -11.28 14.28 -0.45
C ARG A 242 -10.18 13.54 -1.21
N ASN A 243 -10.24 12.21 -1.27
CA ASN A 243 -9.28 11.44 -2.06
C ASN A 243 -9.29 11.85 -3.54
N LEU A 244 -10.47 12.02 -4.14
CA LEU A 244 -10.60 12.48 -5.52
C LEU A 244 -10.09 13.93 -5.69
N ALA A 245 -10.41 14.83 -4.75
CA ALA A 245 -10.01 16.23 -4.80
C ALA A 245 -8.49 16.40 -4.83
N PHE A 246 -7.76 15.50 -4.18
CA PHE A 246 -6.30 15.47 -4.20
C PHE A 246 -5.70 14.52 -5.24
N GLY A 247 -6.50 14.02 -6.18
CA GLY A 247 -6.03 13.14 -7.26
C GLY A 247 -5.54 11.78 -6.78
N GLY A 248 -5.99 11.35 -5.59
CA GLY A 248 -5.61 10.08 -5.00
C GLY A 248 -6.20 8.89 -5.74
N LEU A 249 -5.42 7.83 -5.89
CA LEU A 249 -5.89 6.56 -6.47
C LEU A 249 -6.57 5.73 -5.37
N PRO A 250 -7.76 5.18 -5.63
CA PRO A 250 -8.43 4.34 -4.64
C PRO A 250 -7.69 3.02 -4.47
N THR A 251 -7.62 2.55 -3.25
CA THR A 251 -7.22 1.19 -2.94
C THR A 251 -8.45 0.35 -2.75
N ILE A 252 -8.47 -0.82 -3.38
CA ILE A 252 -9.53 -1.81 -3.31
C ILE A 252 -8.92 -3.04 -2.63
N TYR A 253 -9.64 -3.62 -1.69
CA TYR A 253 -9.11 -4.68 -0.86
C TYR A 253 -10.06 -5.86 -0.81
N TRP A 254 -9.54 -7.08 -1.01
CA TRP A 254 -10.21 -8.31 -0.69
C TRP A 254 -9.29 -9.19 0.14
N HIS A 255 -9.86 -9.88 1.12
CA HIS A 255 -9.13 -10.87 1.89
C HIS A 255 -9.90 -12.19 1.97
N TYR A 256 -9.16 -13.25 2.17
CA TYR A 256 -9.70 -14.58 2.41
C TYR A 256 -9.65 -14.94 3.90
N ILE A 257 -8.50 -14.77 4.50
CA ILE A 257 -8.26 -14.97 5.93
C ILE A 257 -7.37 -13.83 6.43
N PHE A 258 -7.78 -13.15 7.50
CA PHE A 258 -6.89 -12.28 8.26
C PHE A 258 -6.06 -13.10 9.24
N THR A 259 -4.85 -12.63 9.56
CA THR A 259 -3.98 -13.29 10.54
C THR A 259 -4.64 -13.33 11.92
N PRO A 260 -4.44 -14.41 12.68
CA PRO A 260 -5.01 -14.54 14.03
C PRO A 260 -4.67 -13.38 14.98
N SER A 261 -3.52 -12.72 14.80
CA SER A 261 -3.11 -11.56 15.61
C SER A 261 -4.03 -10.35 15.45
N GLN A 262 -4.66 -10.18 14.29
CA GLN A 262 -5.62 -9.10 14.04
C GLN A 262 -7.02 -9.43 14.55
N THR A 263 -7.34 -10.73 14.71
CA THR A 263 -8.59 -11.22 15.27
C THR A 263 -8.50 -11.59 16.74
N ALA A 264 -7.29 -11.88 17.26
CA ALA A 264 -7.06 -12.39 18.61
C ALA A 264 -7.23 -11.33 19.72
N ALA A 265 -7.30 -10.05 19.38
CA ALA A 265 -7.58 -8.98 20.35
C ALA A 265 -9.04 -8.92 20.81
N GLY A 266 -9.85 -9.98 20.58
CA GLY A 266 -11.24 -10.06 20.99
C GLY A 266 -12.18 -9.11 20.23
N GLY A 267 -11.68 -8.46 19.18
CA GLY A 267 -12.44 -7.58 18.31
C GLY A 267 -13.13 -8.33 17.17
N GLN A 268 -14.23 -7.79 16.70
CA GLN A 268 -14.78 -8.19 15.41
C GLN A 268 -13.73 -7.94 14.33
N ASP A 269 -13.65 -8.84 13.33
CA ASP A 269 -12.82 -8.60 12.14
C ASP A 269 -13.18 -7.22 11.54
N PRO A 270 -12.31 -6.21 11.64
CA PRO A 270 -12.62 -4.85 11.20
C PRO A 270 -12.79 -4.75 9.69
N LYS A 271 -12.47 -5.84 8.97
CA LYS A 271 -12.54 -5.92 7.51
C LYS A 271 -13.48 -7.04 7.05
N LYS A 272 -14.46 -7.44 7.92
CA LYS A 272 -15.44 -8.48 7.61
C LYS A 272 -16.13 -8.27 6.26
N ASP A 273 -16.47 -7.03 5.94
CA ASP A 273 -17.15 -6.68 4.70
C ASP A 273 -16.26 -6.78 3.46
N LEU A 274 -14.94 -6.87 3.65
CA LEU A 274 -13.96 -7.06 2.57
C LEU A 274 -13.61 -8.53 2.34
N LYS A 275 -14.18 -9.44 3.12
CA LYS A 275 -14.01 -10.87 2.90
C LYS A 275 -14.58 -11.26 1.53
N PHE A 276 -13.81 -12.06 0.80
CA PHE A 276 -14.27 -12.59 -0.48
C PHE A 276 -15.54 -13.45 -0.29
N ASP A 277 -16.57 -13.13 -1.08
CA ASP A 277 -17.80 -13.90 -1.16
C ASP A 277 -18.32 -13.87 -2.62
N ARG A 278 -18.43 -15.05 -3.22
CA ARG A 278 -18.92 -15.18 -4.61
C ARG A 278 -20.34 -14.65 -4.80
N LYS A 279 -21.18 -14.65 -3.75
CA LYS A 279 -22.57 -14.19 -3.84
C LYS A 279 -22.67 -12.67 -4.01
N THR A 280 -21.74 -11.92 -3.45
CA THR A 280 -21.73 -10.46 -3.49
C THR A 280 -20.71 -9.89 -4.47
N LEU A 281 -19.96 -10.76 -5.17
CA LEU A 281 -18.86 -10.37 -6.04
C LEU A 281 -19.30 -9.39 -7.15
N THR A 282 -20.38 -9.72 -7.85
CA THR A 282 -20.88 -8.88 -8.97
C THR A 282 -21.23 -7.47 -8.50
N GLU A 283 -21.91 -7.35 -7.36
CA GLU A 283 -22.26 -6.05 -6.77
C GLU A 283 -21.04 -5.26 -6.33
N LYS A 284 -20.09 -5.92 -5.63
CA LYS A 284 -18.84 -5.29 -5.19
C LYS A 284 -18.00 -4.81 -6.37
N VAL A 285 -17.92 -5.58 -7.45
CA VAL A 285 -17.19 -5.18 -8.65
C VAL A 285 -17.89 -4.03 -9.38
N ALA A 286 -19.24 -3.96 -9.38
CA ALA A 286 -19.96 -2.82 -9.93
C ALA A 286 -19.64 -1.50 -9.18
N LEU A 287 -19.45 -1.56 -7.86
CA LEU A 287 -18.95 -0.40 -7.09
C LEU A 287 -17.54 0.00 -7.55
N ILE A 288 -16.64 -0.96 -7.71
CA ILE A 288 -15.27 -0.71 -8.17
C ILE A 288 -15.28 -0.06 -9.55
N ARG A 289 -16.13 -0.51 -10.44
CA ARG A 289 -16.28 0.11 -11.77
C ARG A 289 -16.65 1.59 -11.67
N ARG A 290 -17.66 1.94 -10.85
CA ARG A 290 -18.02 3.36 -10.64
C ARG A 290 -16.83 4.18 -10.17
N ILE A 291 -16.11 3.66 -9.17
CA ILE A 291 -14.94 4.32 -8.60
C ILE A 291 -13.84 4.52 -9.65
N THR A 292 -13.58 3.50 -10.46
CA THR A 292 -12.59 3.62 -11.55
C THR A 292 -13.01 4.58 -12.64
N ASP A 293 -14.30 4.72 -12.91
CA ASP A 293 -14.82 5.71 -13.85
C ASP A 293 -14.64 7.14 -13.34
N ASP A 294 -14.85 7.38 -12.03
CA ASP A 294 -14.58 8.68 -11.41
C ASP A 294 -13.07 9.02 -11.45
N VAL A 295 -12.21 8.05 -11.16
CA VAL A 295 -10.74 8.23 -11.24
C VAL A 295 -10.30 8.50 -12.69
N ARG A 296 -10.95 7.90 -13.69
CA ARG A 296 -10.65 8.14 -15.10
C ARG A 296 -10.93 9.59 -15.51
N ARG A 297 -11.97 10.22 -14.94
CA ARG A 297 -12.26 11.64 -15.15
C ARG A 297 -11.16 12.56 -14.64
N LEU A 298 -10.35 12.10 -13.68
CA LEU A 298 -9.22 12.82 -13.12
C LEU A 298 -7.90 12.54 -13.87
N GLU A 299 -7.92 11.80 -14.98
CA GLU A 299 -6.73 11.56 -15.80
C GLU A 299 -5.98 12.86 -16.18
N PRO A 300 -6.64 13.97 -16.52
CA PRO A 300 -5.97 15.22 -16.86
C PRO A 300 -5.12 15.81 -15.71
N VAL A 301 -5.41 15.47 -14.46
CA VAL A 301 -4.68 16.01 -13.31
C VAL A 301 -3.67 15.04 -12.71
N ARG A 302 -3.58 13.82 -13.20
CA ARG A 302 -2.74 12.76 -12.61
C ARG A 302 -1.29 13.19 -12.38
N PHE A 303 -0.72 13.95 -13.30
CA PHE A 303 0.66 14.45 -13.22
C PHE A 303 0.74 15.97 -13.09
N ALA A 304 -0.40 16.66 -12.94
CA ALA A 304 -0.42 18.08 -12.69
C ALA A 304 -0.16 18.35 -11.20
N ARG A 305 0.64 19.37 -10.87
CA ARG A 305 0.85 19.75 -9.47
C ARG A 305 -0.42 20.37 -8.90
N ILE A 306 -0.64 20.22 -7.61
CA ILE A 306 -1.62 21.03 -6.88
C ILE A 306 -1.01 22.41 -6.67
N ALA A 307 -1.61 23.42 -7.30
CA ALA A 307 -1.16 24.80 -7.27
C ALA A 307 -1.80 25.60 -6.12
N GLY A 308 -2.92 25.11 -5.60
CA GLY A 308 -3.62 25.76 -4.48
C GLY A 308 -4.72 24.90 -3.88
N TYR A 309 -5.04 25.19 -2.65
CA TYR A 309 -6.19 24.64 -1.92
C TYR A 309 -6.91 25.75 -1.20
N ARG A 310 -8.23 25.74 -1.20
CA ARG A 310 -9.07 26.75 -0.55
C ARG A 310 -10.26 26.10 0.12
N GLU A 311 -10.54 26.52 1.33
CA GLU A 311 -11.79 26.24 2.02
C GLU A 311 -12.72 27.45 1.85
N HIS A 312 -13.77 27.29 1.08
CA HIS A 312 -14.78 28.32 0.87
C HIS A 312 -15.79 28.34 2.01
N SER A 313 -16.02 27.19 2.64
CA SER A 313 -16.84 26.98 3.84
C SER A 313 -16.51 25.62 4.44
N ASP A 314 -17.08 25.32 5.61
CA ASP A 314 -16.95 24.00 6.28
C ASP A 314 -17.38 22.81 5.38
N THR A 315 -18.15 23.07 4.35
CA THR A 315 -18.71 22.07 3.44
C THR A 315 -18.26 22.20 1.99
N LEU A 316 -17.47 23.22 1.65
CA LEU A 316 -17.03 23.44 0.26
C LEU A 316 -15.54 23.73 0.20
N THR A 317 -14.82 22.85 -0.46
CA THR A 317 -13.39 23.02 -0.70
C THR A 317 -13.08 23.03 -2.20
N GLU A 318 -11.96 23.64 -2.55
CA GLU A 318 -11.47 23.75 -3.91
C GLU A 318 -10.00 23.36 -3.99
N THR A 319 -9.68 22.42 -4.85
CA THR A 319 -8.31 22.09 -5.23
C THR A 319 -8.03 22.63 -6.63
N ILE A 320 -6.96 23.39 -6.78
CA ILE A 320 -6.55 24.04 -8.03
C ILE A 320 -5.29 23.34 -8.53
N TYR A 321 -5.31 22.85 -9.75
CA TYR A 321 -4.20 22.17 -10.39
C TYR A 321 -3.44 23.10 -11.33
N SER A 322 -2.15 22.85 -11.50
CA SER A 322 -1.24 23.69 -12.30
C SER A 322 -1.60 23.79 -13.77
N ASN A 323 -2.41 22.87 -14.29
CA ASN A 323 -2.92 22.90 -15.67
C ASN A 323 -4.26 23.64 -15.80
N GLY A 324 -4.73 24.33 -14.74
CA GLY A 324 -5.97 25.09 -14.73
C GLY A 324 -7.22 24.28 -14.34
N PHE A 325 -7.10 22.97 -14.17
CA PHE A 325 -8.21 22.14 -13.69
C PHE A 325 -8.54 22.52 -12.23
N ARG A 326 -9.84 22.56 -11.92
CA ARG A 326 -10.33 22.87 -10.57
C ARG A 326 -11.28 21.78 -10.13
N PHE A 327 -11.05 21.26 -8.93
CA PHE A 327 -11.93 20.27 -8.29
C PHE A 327 -12.67 20.95 -7.13
N LEU A 328 -13.97 21.02 -7.21
CA LEU A 328 -14.84 21.53 -6.15
C LEU A 328 -15.44 20.32 -5.41
N ALA A 329 -15.12 20.16 -4.13
CA ALA A 329 -15.70 19.13 -3.28
C ALA A 329 -16.78 19.77 -2.40
N ASN A 330 -18.02 19.40 -2.64
CA ASN A 330 -19.16 19.84 -1.84
C ASN A 330 -19.62 18.72 -0.90
N TYR A 331 -19.32 18.88 0.37
CA TYR A 331 -19.68 17.95 1.44
C TYR A 331 -21.05 18.27 2.08
N GLY A 332 -21.72 19.31 1.59
CA GLY A 332 -23.05 19.75 2.06
C GLY A 332 -24.20 19.09 1.30
N GLY A 333 -25.39 19.18 1.85
CA GLY A 333 -26.60 18.67 1.19
C GLY A 333 -27.20 19.57 0.11
N CYS A 334 -26.64 20.77 -0.14
CA CYS A 334 -27.14 21.73 -1.12
C CYS A 334 -26.44 21.55 -2.48
N LEU A 335 -27.16 21.79 -3.57
CA LEU A 335 -26.57 21.84 -4.89
C LEU A 335 -25.63 23.05 -5.02
N LEU A 336 -24.49 22.84 -5.65
CA LEU A 336 -23.56 23.90 -6.02
C LEU A 336 -23.80 24.29 -7.48
N TYR A 337 -24.11 25.55 -7.73
CA TYR A 337 -24.22 26.10 -9.07
C TYR A 337 -22.92 26.87 -9.38
N THR A 338 -22.23 26.47 -10.44
CA THR A 338 -21.05 27.17 -10.94
C THR A 338 -21.40 27.90 -12.24
N SER A 339 -20.85 29.08 -12.44
CA SER A 339 -21.09 29.88 -13.66
C SER A 339 -20.47 29.27 -14.92
N ASP A 340 -19.56 28.32 -14.75
CA ASP A 340 -18.75 27.72 -15.82
C ASP A 340 -19.11 26.26 -16.12
N ALA A 341 -20.33 25.83 -15.78
CA ALA A 341 -20.88 24.55 -16.20
C ALA A 341 -21.30 24.61 -17.67
N ALA A 342 -20.31 24.62 -18.57
CA ALA A 342 -20.49 24.45 -20.00
C ALA A 342 -19.76 23.22 -20.51
#